data_50f1c568af6ab856e93ede9c4df49a3d
#
_entry.id   50f1c568af6ab856e93ede9c4df49a3d
#
_cell.length_a   1.000
_cell.length_b   1.000
_cell.length_c   1.000
_cell.angle_alpha   90.00
_cell.angle_beta   90.00
_cell.angle_gamma   90.00
#
_symmetry.space_group_name_H-M   'P 1'
#
loop_
_entity.id
_entity.type
_entity.pdbx_description
1 polymer ?
#
loop_
_entity_poly.entity_id
_entity_poly.type
_entity_poly.pdbx_seq_one_letter_code
_entity_poly.pdbx_strand_id
1 'polypeptide(L)'
;TSDAPLYLIVATRDYVDAAGSAAILDADCGGRTLRNVLVSIVENYRRGTPNGIVMDSDSALIFSPSHFTWMDTNFPAGTPREGYPVEIQALWFAALDFLGREEPEYRKLSRRVAASIEQYFFQLPGRCSDCLHARRGVPARAAVPDDHIRPNQLLAVTLGAVTDPARCRLILTNSEELLVPGGIRSLAD
;
A
#
# COMPACT_ATOMS: atom_id res chain seq x y z
N THR A 1 9.45 9.04 -3.03
CA THR A 1 8.78 8.15 -2.05
C THR A 1 7.90 7.16 -2.76
N SER A 2 7.56 6.03 -2.10
CA SER A 2 6.66 5.01 -2.67
C SER A 2 5.19 5.28 -2.37
N ASP A 3 4.88 6.12 -1.43
CA ASP A 3 3.53 6.40 -0.93
C ASP A 3 2.87 7.62 -1.61
N ALA A 4 3.56 8.75 -1.73
CA ALA A 4 2.96 9.99 -2.18
C ALA A 4 2.24 9.90 -3.55
N PRO A 5 2.80 9.26 -4.61
CA PRO A 5 2.08 9.08 -5.86
C PRO A 5 0.82 8.23 -5.71
N LEU A 6 0.82 7.22 -4.82
CA LEU A 6 -0.34 6.38 -4.55
C LEU A 6 -1.41 7.14 -3.76
N TYR A 7 -1.02 7.99 -2.80
CA TYR A 7 -1.94 8.88 -2.09
C TYR A 7 -2.66 9.85 -3.04
N LEU A 8 -1.98 10.35 -4.09
CA LEU A 8 -2.64 11.17 -5.11
C LEU A 8 -3.81 10.41 -5.76
N ILE A 9 -3.60 9.13 -6.10
CA ILE A 9 -4.66 8.31 -6.71
C ILE A 9 -5.81 8.08 -5.72
N VAL A 10 -5.50 7.76 -4.45
CA VAL A 10 -6.52 7.55 -3.41
C VAL A 10 -7.29 8.83 -3.13
N ALA A 11 -6.62 9.97 -2.99
CA ALA A 11 -7.29 11.27 -2.80
C ALA A 11 -8.19 11.64 -3.99
N THR A 12 -7.75 11.33 -5.22
CA THR A 12 -8.58 11.52 -6.41
C THR A 12 -9.81 10.62 -6.38
N ARG A 13 -9.67 9.35 -5.99
CA ARG A 13 -10.80 8.43 -5.78
C ARG A 13 -11.81 9.02 -4.78
N ASP A 14 -11.34 9.44 -3.62
CA ASP A 14 -12.17 9.95 -2.55
C ASP A 14 -12.91 11.23 -2.99
N TYR A 15 -12.23 12.09 -3.76
CA TYR A 15 -12.87 13.26 -4.36
C TYR A 15 -13.97 12.87 -5.37
N VAL A 16 -13.68 11.93 -6.29
CA VAL A 16 -14.66 11.44 -7.28
C VAL A 16 -15.89 10.84 -6.60
N ASP A 17 -15.67 10.03 -5.55
CA ASP A 17 -16.74 9.38 -4.81
C ASP A 17 -17.59 10.41 -4.04
N ALA A 18 -16.96 11.40 -3.41
CA ALA A 18 -17.65 12.48 -2.69
C ALA A 18 -18.41 13.45 -3.63
N ALA A 19 -17.83 13.76 -4.78
CA ALA A 19 -18.44 14.65 -5.77
C ALA A 19 -19.54 13.97 -6.61
N GLY A 20 -19.59 12.64 -6.61
CA GLY A 20 -20.49 11.87 -7.49
C GLY A 20 -20.21 12.06 -8.98
N SER A 21 -18.99 12.51 -9.33
CA SER A 21 -18.62 12.85 -10.71
C SER A 21 -17.13 12.60 -10.95
N ALA A 22 -16.81 11.99 -12.08
CA ALA A 22 -15.44 11.73 -12.52
C ALA A 22 -14.84 12.89 -13.36
N ALA A 23 -15.51 14.03 -13.48
CA ALA A 23 -15.08 15.13 -14.35
C ALA A 23 -13.66 15.65 -14.02
N ILE A 24 -13.22 15.57 -12.76
CA ILE A 24 -11.86 15.94 -12.35
C ILE A 24 -10.78 15.15 -13.10
N LEU A 25 -11.08 13.94 -13.54
CA LEU A 25 -10.11 13.10 -14.26
C LEU A 25 -9.71 13.67 -15.64
N ASP A 26 -10.54 14.55 -16.20
CA ASP A 26 -10.29 15.21 -17.48
C ASP A 26 -9.61 16.59 -17.31
N ALA A 27 -9.33 17.01 -16.05
CA ALA A 27 -8.61 18.24 -15.77
C ALA A 27 -7.20 18.21 -16.38
N ASP A 28 -6.81 19.35 -16.97
CA ASP A 28 -5.46 19.51 -17.52
C ASP A 28 -4.39 19.60 -16.42
N CYS A 29 -3.38 18.76 -16.52
CA CYS A 29 -2.23 18.69 -15.65
C CYS A 29 -0.94 18.88 -16.49
N GLY A 30 -0.77 20.08 -17.05
CA GLY A 30 0.41 20.40 -17.86
C GLY A 30 0.43 19.69 -19.22
N GLY A 31 -0.66 19.75 -19.96
CA GLY A 31 -0.82 19.13 -21.28
C GLY A 31 -1.18 17.63 -21.25
N ARG A 32 -1.52 17.11 -20.09
CA ARG A 32 -2.03 15.73 -19.88
C ARG A 32 -3.27 15.79 -19.00
N THR A 33 -4.20 14.89 -19.20
CA THR A 33 -5.32 14.77 -18.24
C THR A 33 -4.84 14.18 -16.92
N LEU A 34 -5.53 14.50 -15.82
CA LEU A 34 -5.26 13.87 -14.51
C LEU A 34 -5.33 12.35 -14.63
N ARG A 35 -6.32 11.81 -15.36
CA ARG A 35 -6.41 10.37 -15.68
C ARG A 35 -5.10 9.81 -16.22
N ASN A 36 -4.51 10.45 -17.21
CA ASN A 36 -3.26 10.02 -17.82
C ASN A 36 -2.07 10.10 -16.85
N VAL A 37 -2.09 11.04 -15.93
CA VAL A 37 -1.10 11.14 -14.84
C VAL A 37 -1.24 9.94 -13.91
N LEU A 38 -2.46 9.63 -13.43
CA LEU A 38 -2.70 8.49 -12.52
C LEU A 38 -2.33 7.16 -13.16
N VAL A 39 -2.73 6.93 -14.41
CA VAL A 39 -2.35 5.74 -15.17
C VAL A 39 -0.82 5.64 -15.30
N SER A 40 -0.14 6.75 -15.58
CA SER A 40 1.33 6.74 -15.70
C SER A 40 2.03 6.37 -14.40
N ILE A 41 1.49 6.73 -13.22
CA ILE A 41 2.01 6.30 -11.92
C ILE A 41 1.96 4.77 -11.82
N VAL A 42 0.79 4.19 -12.08
CA VAL A 42 0.59 2.73 -12.03
C VAL A 42 1.52 2.00 -12.99
N GLU A 43 1.62 2.46 -14.24
CA GLU A 43 2.47 1.82 -15.23
C GLU A 43 3.97 1.92 -14.90
N ASN A 44 4.41 3.04 -14.30
CA ASN A 44 5.80 3.15 -13.84
C ASN A 44 6.09 2.20 -12.66
N TYR A 45 5.14 2.00 -11.74
CA TYR A 45 5.31 1.04 -10.64
C TYR A 45 5.33 -0.40 -11.15
N ARG A 46 4.53 -0.73 -12.16
CA ARG A 46 4.53 -2.05 -12.80
C ARG A 46 5.86 -2.35 -13.49
N ARG A 47 6.40 -1.39 -14.24
CA ARG A 47 7.64 -1.57 -15.05
C ARG A 47 8.91 -1.41 -14.23
N GLY A 48 8.83 -0.69 -13.12
CA GLY A 48 9.95 -0.27 -12.32
C GLY A 48 10.36 1.18 -12.58
N THR A 49 10.57 1.91 -11.49
CA THR A 49 11.01 3.30 -11.51
C THR A 49 12.54 3.39 -11.46
N PRO A 50 13.16 4.49 -11.93
CA PRO A 50 14.61 4.67 -11.85
C PRO A 50 15.17 4.57 -10.43
N ASN A 51 14.38 4.96 -9.42
CA ASN A 51 14.77 4.92 -8.01
C ASN A 51 14.45 3.56 -7.33
N GLY A 52 14.01 2.56 -8.08
CA GLY A 52 13.95 1.17 -7.62
C GLY A 52 12.62 0.67 -7.09
N ILE A 53 11.55 1.46 -7.13
CA ILE A 53 10.19 0.97 -6.85
C ILE A 53 9.76 0.07 -8.01
N VAL A 54 9.28 -1.14 -7.73
CA VAL A 54 8.87 -2.07 -8.79
C VAL A 54 7.87 -3.10 -8.28
N MET A 55 6.95 -3.49 -9.15
CA MET A 55 6.01 -4.57 -8.87
C MET A 55 6.71 -5.93 -8.98
N ASP A 56 6.55 -6.77 -7.96
CA ASP A 56 6.90 -8.19 -8.04
C ASP A 56 5.94 -8.93 -8.95
N SER A 57 6.45 -9.56 -9.99
CA SER A 57 5.64 -10.22 -11.02
C SER A 57 4.82 -11.40 -10.48
N ASP A 58 5.32 -12.09 -9.46
CA ASP A 58 4.69 -13.29 -8.89
C ASP A 58 3.52 -12.94 -7.97
N SER A 59 3.67 -11.93 -7.12
CA SER A 59 2.68 -11.53 -6.11
C SER A 59 1.85 -10.32 -6.51
N ALA A 60 2.29 -9.53 -7.48
CA ALA A 60 1.79 -8.19 -7.80
C ALA A 60 1.97 -7.15 -6.69
N LEU A 61 2.72 -7.45 -5.64
CA LEU A 61 3.06 -6.50 -4.58
C LEU A 61 4.15 -5.53 -5.04
N ILE A 62 4.17 -4.33 -4.44
CA ILE A 62 5.17 -3.30 -4.74
C ILE A 62 6.37 -3.45 -3.81
N PHE A 63 7.54 -3.70 -4.39
CA PHE A 63 8.80 -3.54 -3.70
C PHE A 63 9.11 -2.05 -3.52
N SER A 64 9.44 -1.66 -2.30
CA SER A 64 9.85 -0.31 -1.91
C SER A 64 11.29 -0.32 -1.41
N PRO A 65 12.16 0.57 -1.92
CA PRO A 65 13.50 0.74 -1.35
C PRO A 65 13.45 1.23 0.10
N SER A 66 14.57 1.07 0.80
CA SER A 66 14.75 1.57 2.17
C SER A 66 14.48 3.08 2.25
N HIS A 67 13.80 3.53 3.30
CA HIS A 67 13.46 4.93 3.58
C HIS A 67 12.62 5.64 2.50
N PHE A 68 11.79 4.89 1.77
CA PHE A 68 10.92 5.42 0.71
C PHE A 68 9.45 5.52 1.08
N THR A 69 9.11 5.33 2.35
CA THR A 69 7.75 5.51 2.89
C THR A 69 7.71 6.68 3.86
N TRP A 70 6.55 7.03 4.38
CA TRP A 70 6.38 8.08 5.38
C TRP A 70 7.18 7.82 6.68
N MET A 71 7.59 6.57 6.93
CA MET A 71 8.48 6.17 8.04
C MET A 71 9.95 6.20 7.59
N ASP A 72 10.40 7.32 7.09
CA ASP A 72 11.74 7.50 6.48
C ASP A 72 12.83 7.95 7.47
N THR A 73 12.49 8.12 8.74
CA THR A 73 13.42 8.62 9.78
C THR A 73 14.55 7.62 10.04
N ASN A 74 15.79 8.09 9.99
CA ASN A 74 16.98 7.25 10.15
C ASN A 74 17.39 7.00 11.60
N PHE A 75 16.95 7.84 12.57
CA PHE A 75 17.38 7.73 13.96
C PHE A 75 16.42 8.48 14.90
N PRO A 76 16.12 7.91 16.09
CA PRO A 76 16.51 6.59 16.61
C PRO A 76 15.59 5.46 16.12
N ALA A 77 14.41 5.78 15.57
CA ALA A 77 13.34 4.84 15.28
C ALA A 77 13.27 4.39 13.80
N GLY A 78 14.24 4.76 12.99
CA GLY A 78 14.22 4.46 11.57
C GLY A 78 14.56 3.00 11.29
N THR A 79 13.55 2.17 11.14
CA THR A 79 13.73 0.84 10.55
C THR A 79 13.76 1.01 9.04
N PRO A 80 14.84 0.60 8.36
CA PRO A 80 14.84 0.53 6.91
C PRO A 80 13.79 -0.51 6.49
N ARG A 81 12.63 -0.06 6.07
CA ARG A 81 11.52 -0.93 5.66
C ARG A 81 11.68 -1.28 4.17
N GLU A 82 12.87 -1.78 3.80
CA GLU A 82 13.13 -2.28 2.46
C GLU A 82 12.38 -3.58 2.22
N GLY A 83 11.65 -3.66 1.13
CA GLY A 83 10.84 -4.81 0.78
C GLY A 83 9.40 -4.42 0.43
N TYR A 84 8.43 -5.02 1.08
CA TYR A 84 7.01 -4.88 0.78
C TYR A 84 6.26 -4.32 2.01
N PRO A 85 6.25 -2.98 2.24
CA PRO A 85 5.53 -2.37 3.36
C PRO A 85 4.02 -2.50 3.18
N VAL A 86 3.28 -2.81 4.26
CA VAL A 86 1.85 -3.13 4.21
C VAL A 86 0.99 -1.97 3.70
N GLU A 87 1.29 -0.74 4.12
CA GLU A 87 0.55 0.46 3.68
C GLU A 87 0.75 0.74 2.19
N ILE A 88 1.92 0.45 1.66
CA ILE A 88 2.18 0.59 0.22
C ILE A 88 1.33 -0.41 -0.55
N GLN A 89 1.17 -1.63 -0.06
CA GLN A 89 0.30 -2.63 -0.71
C GLN A 89 -1.18 -2.23 -0.63
N ALA A 90 -1.61 -1.68 0.51
CA ALA A 90 -2.98 -1.18 0.67
C ALA A 90 -3.29 -0.01 -0.27
N LEU A 91 -2.39 0.97 -0.36
CA LEU A 91 -2.49 2.10 -1.29
C LEU A 91 -2.47 1.62 -2.75
N TRP A 92 -1.60 0.68 -3.08
CA TRP A 92 -1.49 0.08 -4.40
C TRP A 92 -2.77 -0.65 -4.79
N PHE A 93 -3.32 -1.46 -3.88
CA PHE A 93 -4.62 -2.10 -4.07
C PHE A 93 -5.70 -1.06 -4.39
N ALA A 94 -5.83 -0.01 -3.56
CA ALA A 94 -6.85 1.02 -3.73
C ALA A 94 -6.70 1.80 -5.05
N ALA A 95 -5.46 2.09 -5.45
CA ALA A 95 -5.17 2.74 -6.72
C ALA A 95 -5.60 1.87 -7.91
N LEU A 96 -5.28 0.59 -7.88
CA LEU A 96 -5.66 -0.37 -8.91
C LEU A 96 -7.18 -0.61 -8.95
N ASP A 97 -7.83 -0.69 -7.79
CA ASP A 97 -9.28 -0.87 -7.72
C ASP A 97 -10.03 0.33 -8.29
N PHE A 98 -9.57 1.55 -7.97
CA PHE A 98 -10.13 2.78 -8.53
C PHE A 98 -10.01 2.84 -10.05
N LEU A 99 -8.80 2.68 -10.59
CA LEU A 99 -8.60 2.67 -12.04
C LEU A 99 -9.26 1.46 -12.71
N GLY A 100 -9.41 0.36 -11.97
CA GLY A 100 -10.11 -0.84 -12.40
C GLY A 100 -11.64 -0.68 -12.55
N ARG A 101 -12.21 0.47 -12.18
CA ARG A 101 -13.62 0.79 -12.48
C ARG A 101 -13.86 0.91 -13.98
N GLU A 102 -12.85 1.38 -14.71
CA GLU A 102 -12.89 1.56 -16.17
C GLU A 102 -12.08 0.50 -16.91
N GLU A 103 -10.93 0.10 -16.35
CA GLU A 103 -9.97 -0.82 -16.98
C GLU A 103 -9.94 -2.18 -16.27
N PRO A 104 -10.54 -3.23 -16.86
CA PRO A 104 -10.63 -4.56 -16.23
C PRO A 104 -9.28 -5.19 -15.84
N GLU A 105 -8.20 -4.83 -16.53
CA GLU A 105 -6.85 -5.32 -16.21
C GLU A 105 -6.41 -4.88 -14.82
N TYR A 106 -6.62 -3.61 -14.45
CA TYR A 106 -6.27 -3.11 -13.11
C TYR A 106 -7.13 -3.75 -12.03
N ARG A 107 -8.42 -4.01 -12.31
CA ARG A 107 -9.27 -4.75 -11.38
C ARG A 107 -8.80 -6.19 -11.15
N LYS A 108 -8.31 -6.87 -12.18
CA LYS A 108 -7.71 -8.19 -12.04
C LYS A 108 -6.44 -8.13 -11.19
N LEU A 109 -5.65 -7.08 -11.38
CA LEU A 109 -4.41 -6.88 -10.64
C LEU A 109 -4.69 -6.54 -9.17
N SER A 110 -5.69 -5.70 -8.85
CA SER A 110 -6.06 -5.38 -7.47
C SER A 110 -6.49 -6.64 -6.68
N ARG A 111 -7.27 -7.52 -7.30
CA ARG A 111 -7.65 -8.80 -6.67
C ARG A 111 -6.44 -9.68 -6.36
N ARG A 112 -5.45 -9.67 -7.24
CA ARG A 112 -4.20 -10.42 -7.02
C ARG A 112 -3.40 -9.83 -5.87
N VAL A 113 -3.32 -8.49 -5.76
CA VAL A 113 -2.71 -7.80 -4.63
C VAL A 113 -3.39 -8.18 -3.31
N ALA A 114 -4.73 -8.14 -3.25
CA ALA A 114 -5.49 -8.54 -2.06
C ALA A 114 -5.19 -10.00 -1.67
N ALA A 115 -5.20 -10.93 -2.63
CA ALA A 115 -4.88 -12.33 -2.38
C ALA A 115 -3.43 -12.50 -1.85
N SER A 116 -2.48 -11.72 -2.37
CA SER A 116 -1.10 -11.75 -1.91
C SER A 116 -0.93 -11.15 -0.51
N ILE A 117 -1.70 -10.12 -0.15
CA ILE A 117 -1.74 -9.60 1.22
C ILE A 117 -2.21 -10.69 2.17
N GLU A 118 -3.34 -11.36 1.87
CA GLU A 118 -3.86 -12.47 2.67
C GLU A 118 -2.86 -13.61 2.80
N GLN A 119 -2.13 -13.92 1.75
CA GLN A 119 -1.19 -15.04 1.74
C GLN A 119 0.10 -14.75 2.51
N TYR A 120 0.64 -13.53 2.40
CA TYR A 120 2.01 -13.26 2.85
C TYR A 120 2.09 -12.42 4.13
N PHE A 121 1.09 -11.56 4.42
CA PHE A 121 1.17 -10.67 5.59
C PHE A 121 0.62 -11.29 6.89
N PHE A 122 -0.04 -12.44 6.83
CA PHE A 122 -0.60 -13.14 7.98
C PHE A 122 0.10 -14.48 8.29
N GLN A 123 1.38 -14.58 7.94
CA GLN A 123 2.18 -15.79 8.21
C GLN A 123 2.56 -15.92 9.69
N LEU A 124 2.71 -14.80 10.40
CA LEU A 124 2.98 -14.81 11.83
C LEU A 124 1.69 -15.05 12.62
N PRO A 125 1.69 -15.96 13.62
CA PRO A 125 0.51 -16.22 14.43
C PRO A 125 -0.01 -14.96 15.13
N GLY A 126 -1.30 -14.67 14.96
CA GLY A 126 -1.95 -13.55 15.63
C GLY A 126 -1.50 -12.14 15.20
N ARG A 127 -0.84 -12.00 14.05
CA ARG A 127 -0.31 -10.71 13.58
C ARG A 127 -0.48 -10.52 12.08
N CYS A 128 -0.65 -9.25 11.69
CA CYS A 128 -0.39 -8.78 10.34
C CYS A 128 1.01 -8.14 10.32
N SER A 129 1.86 -8.58 9.41
CA SER A 129 3.22 -8.03 9.29
C SER A 129 3.19 -6.59 8.81
N ASP A 130 4.01 -5.73 9.40
CA ASP A 130 4.17 -4.34 8.99
C ASP A 130 4.91 -4.22 7.64
N CYS A 131 5.88 -5.10 7.44
CA CYS A 131 6.65 -5.19 6.21
C CYS A 131 7.06 -6.65 5.95
N LEU A 132 7.15 -7.03 4.69
CA LEU A 132 7.89 -8.24 4.31
C LEU A 132 9.28 -7.78 3.85
N HIS A 133 10.28 -7.95 4.69
CA HIS A 133 11.64 -7.49 4.43
C HIS A 133 12.30 -8.30 3.32
N ALA A 134 12.81 -7.60 2.32
CA ALA A 134 13.47 -8.20 1.17
C ALA A 134 14.48 -7.22 0.58
N ARG A 135 15.54 -7.72 0.00
CA ARG A 135 16.41 -6.92 -0.88
C ARG A 135 15.80 -6.85 -2.29
N ARG A 136 16.20 -5.84 -3.04
CA ARG A 136 15.77 -5.70 -4.43
C ARG A 136 15.98 -6.99 -5.23
N GLY A 137 14.94 -7.42 -5.95
CA GLY A 137 14.95 -8.66 -6.75
C GLY A 137 14.58 -9.92 -5.99
N VAL A 138 14.40 -9.86 -4.66
CA VAL A 138 13.85 -10.97 -3.88
C VAL A 138 12.32 -10.90 -3.92
N PRO A 139 11.64 -11.96 -4.40
CA PRO A 139 10.17 -11.97 -4.51
C PRO A 139 9.50 -12.02 -3.13
N ALA A 140 8.27 -11.51 -3.05
CA ALA A 140 7.53 -11.44 -1.79
C ALA A 140 7.38 -12.79 -1.07
N ARG A 141 7.27 -13.89 -1.82
CA ARG A 141 7.21 -15.25 -1.25
C ARG A 141 8.46 -15.69 -0.47
N ALA A 142 9.60 -15.04 -0.70
CA ALA A 142 10.87 -15.32 -0.04
C ALA A 142 11.29 -14.20 0.94
N ALA A 143 10.43 -13.20 1.13
CA ALA A 143 10.66 -12.11 2.05
C ALA A 143 10.43 -12.55 3.50
N VAL A 144 11.05 -11.84 4.45
CA VAL A 144 10.96 -12.13 5.88
C VAL A 144 9.89 -11.24 6.52
N PRO A 145 8.85 -11.81 7.14
CA PRO A 145 7.81 -11.04 7.82
C PRO A 145 8.34 -10.25 9.01
N ASP A 146 7.96 -8.98 9.13
CA ASP A 146 8.21 -8.12 10.29
C ASP A 146 7.16 -8.41 11.38
N ASP A 147 7.59 -8.60 12.61
CA ASP A 147 6.72 -8.88 13.76
C ASP A 147 6.37 -7.64 14.60
N HIS A 148 6.85 -6.46 14.25
CA HIS A 148 6.54 -5.22 14.94
C HIS A 148 5.10 -4.76 14.67
N ILE A 149 4.41 -4.33 15.74
CA ILE A 149 3.09 -3.73 15.62
C ILE A 149 3.24 -2.24 15.33
N ARG A 150 2.70 -1.82 14.19
CA ARG A 150 2.68 -0.43 13.71
C ARG A 150 1.28 -0.08 13.18
N PRO A 151 0.89 1.20 13.15
CA PRO A 151 -0.45 1.61 12.71
C PRO A 151 -0.67 1.42 11.20
N ASN A 152 0.37 1.19 10.42
CA ASN A 152 0.30 1.06 8.96
C ASN A 152 -0.69 -0.01 8.49
N GLN A 153 -0.82 -1.10 9.25
CA GLN A 153 -1.76 -2.19 8.94
C GLN A 153 -3.24 -1.73 8.89
N LEU A 154 -3.58 -0.61 9.56
CA LEU A 154 -4.93 -0.04 9.52
C LEU A 154 -5.33 0.37 8.10
N LEU A 155 -4.37 0.80 7.27
CA LEU A 155 -4.63 1.15 5.87
C LEU A 155 -5.10 -0.07 5.06
N ALA A 156 -4.68 -1.27 5.39
CA ALA A 156 -5.15 -2.48 4.71
C ALA A 156 -6.67 -2.70 4.90
N VAL A 157 -7.19 -2.34 6.07
CA VAL A 157 -8.63 -2.40 6.36
C VAL A 157 -9.37 -1.20 5.78
N THR A 158 -8.89 0.02 6.04
CA THR A 158 -9.59 1.26 5.65
C THR A 158 -9.66 1.46 4.13
N LEU A 159 -8.69 0.94 3.40
CA LEU A 159 -8.66 0.99 1.93
C LEU A 159 -9.29 -0.24 1.26
N GLY A 160 -9.74 -1.22 2.05
CA GLY A 160 -10.47 -2.39 1.55
C GLY A 160 -9.59 -3.50 0.96
N ALA A 161 -8.27 -3.45 1.18
CA ALA A 161 -7.36 -4.51 0.74
C ALA A 161 -7.53 -5.81 1.55
N VAL A 162 -7.95 -5.70 2.81
CA VAL A 162 -8.33 -6.79 3.70
C VAL A 162 -9.79 -6.60 4.07
N THR A 163 -10.62 -7.61 3.79
CA THR A 163 -12.08 -7.57 4.02
C THR A 163 -12.58 -8.75 4.85
N ASP A 164 -11.75 -9.78 5.08
CA ASP A 164 -12.11 -10.89 5.97
C ASP A 164 -12.33 -10.37 7.40
N PRO A 165 -13.52 -10.62 8.01
CA PRO A 165 -13.86 -10.07 9.32
C PRO A 165 -12.92 -10.51 10.44
N ALA A 166 -12.34 -11.71 10.37
CA ALA A 166 -11.41 -12.20 11.39
C ALA A 166 -10.05 -11.46 11.27
N ARG A 167 -9.57 -11.25 10.04
CA ARG A 167 -8.34 -10.48 9.77
C ARG A 167 -8.50 -9.01 10.14
N CYS A 168 -9.62 -8.40 9.77
CA CYS A 168 -9.92 -7.01 10.17
C CYS A 168 -9.91 -6.87 11.70
N ARG A 169 -10.58 -7.77 12.42
CA ARG A 169 -10.60 -7.76 13.88
C ARG A 169 -9.20 -7.93 14.47
N LEU A 170 -8.39 -8.84 13.91
CA LEU A 170 -7.01 -9.04 14.33
C LEU A 170 -6.18 -7.75 14.22
N ILE A 171 -6.24 -7.08 13.06
CA ILE A 171 -5.55 -5.80 12.83
C ILE A 171 -6.01 -4.74 13.82
N LEU A 172 -7.32 -4.60 14.05
CA LEU A 172 -7.87 -3.61 14.98
C LEU A 172 -7.43 -3.89 16.42
N THR A 173 -7.55 -5.13 16.89
CA THR A 173 -7.13 -5.52 18.24
C THR A 173 -5.63 -5.28 18.46
N ASN A 174 -4.78 -5.65 17.53
CA ASN A 174 -3.35 -5.39 17.64
C ASN A 174 -3.03 -3.88 17.64
N SER A 175 -3.81 -3.09 16.89
CA SER A 175 -3.62 -1.62 16.86
C SER A 175 -4.08 -0.92 18.13
N GLU A 176 -4.90 -1.54 18.98
CA GLU A 176 -5.29 -1.00 20.30
C GLU A 176 -4.08 -0.79 21.21
N GLU A 177 -3.05 -1.63 21.11
CA GLU A 177 -1.79 -1.50 21.88
C GLU A 177 -1.05 -0.18 21.58
N LEU A 178 -1.32 0.42 20.43
CA LEU A 178 -0.71 1.67 20.00
C LEU A 178 -1.43 2.92 20.51
N LEU A 179 -2.64 2.77 21.08
CA LEU A 179 -3.45 3.92 21.49
C LEU A 179 -2.85 4.61 22.71
N VAL A 180 -2.80 5.93 22.64
CA VAL A 180 -2.43 6.82 23.75
C VAL A 180 -3.45 7.95 23.84
N PRO A 181 -3.56 8.65 24.99
CA PRO A 181 -4.44 9.80 25.07
C PRO A 181 -4.20 10.82 23.96
N GLY A 182 -5.21 10.99 23.10
CA GLY A 182 -5.16 11.94 21.97
C GLY A 182 -4.39 11.49 20.73
N GLY A 183 -3.97 10.22 20.63
CA GLY A 183 -3.23 9.76 19.45
C GLY A 183 -2.99 8.26 19.37
N ILE A 184 -2.19 7.90 18.36
CA ILE A 184 -1.69 6.55 18.13
C ILE A 184 -0.17 6.58 17.95
N ARG A 185 0.54 5.68 18.62
CA ARG A 185 2.00 5.56 18.48
C ARG A 185 2.37 4.94 17.13
N SER A 186 3.54 5.28 16.61
CA SER A 186 4.07 4.71 15.36
C SER A 186 4.69 3.32 15.53
N LEU A 187 4.95 2.89 16.77
CA LEU A 187 5.51 1.59 17.13
C LEU A 187 5.01 1.20 18.53
N ALA A 188 4.66 -0.06 18.73
CA ALA A 188 4.46 -0.65 20.07
C ALA A 188 5.79 -0.75 20.83
N ASP A 189 5.70 -0.82 22.17
CA ASP A 189 6.86 -1.02 23.04
C ASP A 189 7.45 -2.41 22.84
#